data_f4922ba89049e072e649a2939fd5abfc
#
_entry.id   f4922ba89049e072e649a2939fd5abfc
#
_cell.length_a   1.000
_cell.length_b   1.000
_cell.length_c   1.000
_cell.angle_alpha   90.00
_cell.angle_beta   90.00
_cell.angle_gamma   90.00
#
_symmetry.space_group_name_H-M   'P 1'
#
loop_
_entity.id
_entity.type
_entity.pdbx_description
1 polymer ?
#
loop_
_entity_poly.entity_id
_entity_poly.type
_entity_poly.pdbx_seq_one_letter_code
_entity_poly.pdbx_strand_id
1 'polypeptide(L)'
;YVLMFLVYAGVGAPIGMTVAGSLFVFAACAVVWGTIFMLLFTKVNKKGIVLLFGLIWAAMQLMSFWGVALVIAVGAVIAELFWRTLDRHKFSTMLLCFTVQVVFLYLGMTIPLIFMKDMYLAAVSAYADLYSTVFDMLSGPMFFVGLAATVVGCVVGAFLGKLLLKKHFQKAGIV
;
A
#
# COMPACT_ATOMS: atom_id res chain seq x y z
N TYR A 1 -9.49 -5.58 6.40
CA TYR A 1 -8.51 -6.45 5.75
C TYR A 1 -9.10 -7.27 4.62
N VAL A 2 -10.13 -8.08 4.90
CA VAL A 2 -10.76 -8.93 3.88
C VAL A 2 -11.11 -8.13 2.63
N LEU A 3 -11.75 -6.97 2.80
CA LEU A 3 -12.14 -6.14 1.65
C LEU A 3 -10.93 -5.62 0.87
N MET A 4 -9.86 -5.20 1.55
CA MET A 4 -8.65 -4.75 0.85
C MET A 4 -7.91 -5.88 0.16
N PHE A 5 -7.88 -7.06 0.78
CA PHE A 5 -7.34 -8.24 0.15
C PHE A 5 -8.15 -8.64 -1.09
N LEU A 6 -9.48 -8.59 -1.02
CA LEU A 6 -10.36 -8.83 -2.17
C LEU A 6 -10.13 -7.83 -3.31
N VAL A 7 -9.90 -6.55 -2.98
CA VAL A 7 -9.53 -5.54 -3.98
C VAL A 7 -8.18 -5.88 -4.61
N TYR A 8 -7.18 -6.28 -3.82
CA TYR A 8 -5.90 -6.71 -4.36
C TYR A 8 -6.04 -7.97 -5.22
N ALA A 9 -6.76 -8.98 -4.76
CA ALA A 9 -6.96 -10.22 -5.51
C ALA A 9 -7.74 -10.01 -6.81
N GLY A 10 -8.78 -9.16 -6.78
CA GLY A 10 -9.64 -8.92 -7.94
C GLY A 10 -9.11 -7.90 -8.95
N VAL A 11 -8.39 -6.89 -8.47
CA VAL A 11 -7.89 -5.77 -9.30
C VAL A 11 -6.36 -5.77 -9.36
N GLY A 12 -5.71 -5.86 -8.22
CA GLY A 12 -4.25 -5.76 -8.12
C GLY A 12 -3.53 -6.96 -8.72
N ALA A 13 -3.95 -8.18 -8.43
CA ALA A 13 -3.26 -9.38 -8.90
C ALA A 13 -3.29 -9.51 -10.44
N PRO A 14 -4.42 -9.36 -11.14
CA PRO A 14 -4.43 -9.36 -12.61
C PRO A 14 -3.57 -8.27 -13.22
N ILE A 15 -3.58 -7.06 -12.67
CA ILE A 15 -2.75 -5.95 -13.13
C ILE A 15 -1.26 -6.27 -12.87
N GLY A 16 -0.93 -6.74 -11.68
CA GLY A 16 0.43 -7.05 -11.26
C GLY A 16 1.09 -8.21 -12.01
N MET A 17 0.32 -9.03 -12.72
CA MET A 17 0.84 -10.10 -13.59
C MET A 17 1.41 -9.59 -14.92
N THR A 18 1.34 -8.30 -15.20
CA THR A 18 1.99 -7.70 -16.37
C THR A 18 3.17 -6.85 -15.92
N VAL A 19 4.21 -6.73 -16.76
CA VAL A 19 5.40 -5.94 -16.44
C VAL A 19 5.06 -4.49 -16.11
N ALA A 20 4.30 -3.83 -16.98
CA ALA A 20 3.86 -2.45 -16.73
C ALA A 20 2.92 -2.37 -15.53
N GLY A 21 2.01 -3.33 -15.39
CA GLY A 21 1.05 -3.37 -14.29
C GLY A 21 1.72 -3.56 -12.94
N SER A 22 2.79 -4.34 -12.84
CA SER A 22 3.51 -4.53 -11.58
C SER A 22 4.08 -3.22 -11.01
N LEU A 23 4.45 -2.26 -11.87
CA LEU A 23 4.92 -0.93 -11.45
C LEU A 23 3.80 -0.04 -10.92
N PHE A 24 2.58 -0.20 -11.43
CA PHE A 24 1.45 0.68 -11.13
C PHE A 24 0.36 0.05 -10.28
N VAL A 25 0.49 -1.23 -9.92
CA VAL A 25 -0.52 -1.98 -9.15
C VAL A 25 -0.91 -1.28 -7.84
N PHE A 26 0.07 -0.74 -7.11
CA PHE A 26 -0.19 -0.05 -5.85
C PHE A 26 -0.87 1.31 -6.07
N ALA A 27 -0.56 2.01 -7.16
CA ALA A 27 -1.26 3.23 -7.55
C ALA A 27 -2.73 2.95 -7.86
N ALA A 28 -3.03 1.92 -8.64
CA ALA A 28 -4.39 1.52 -8.97
C ALA A 28 -5.17 1.06 -7.72
N CYS A 29 -4.58 0.21 -6.90
CA CYS A 29 -5.19 -0.25 -5.65
C CYS A 29 -5.40 0.88 -4.66
N ALA A 30 -4.49 1.86 -4.57
CA ALA A 30 -4.58 2.98 -3.65
C ALA A 30 -5.85 3.82 -3.88
N VAL A 31 -6.30 3.96 -5.13
CA VAL A 31 -7.53 4.68 -5.46
C VAL A 31 -8.75 4.05 -4.74
N VAL A 32 -8.84 2.74 -4.75
CA VAL A 32 -9.95 2.02 -4.08
C VAL A 32 -9.71 1.90 -2.58
N TRP A 33 -8.49 1.58 -2.17
CA TRP A 33 -8.12 1.44 -0.76
C TRP A 33 -8.30 2.73 0.03
N GLY A 34 -8.12 3.90 -0.60
CA GLY A 34 -8.29 5.19 0.06
C GLY A 34 -9.64 5.35 0.73
N THR A 35 -10.72 4.87 0.11
CA THR A 35 -12.06 4.89 0.71
C THR A 35 -12.14 4.02 1.97
N ILE A 36 -11.55 2.81 1.91
CA ILE A 36 -11.54 1.85 3.01
C ILE A 36 -10.72 2.39 4.19
N PHE A 37 -9.55 2.99 3.89
CA PHE A 37 -8.69 3.59 4.91
C PHE A 37 -9.32 4.80 5.58
N MET A 38 -9.93 5.69 4.80
CA MET A 38 -10.60 6.87 5.37
C MET A 38 -11.75 6.45 6.28
N LEU A 39 -12.53 5.44 5.90
CA LEU A 39 -13.59 4.89 6.75
C LEU A 39 -13.01 4.25 8.02
N LEU A 40 -11.94 3.48 7.90
CA LEU A 40 -11.29 2.85 9.05
C LEU A 40 -10.80 3.89 10.06
N PHE A 41 -10.07 4.92 9.59
CA PHE A 41 -9.48 5.94 10.45
C PHE A 41 -10.51 6.86 11.10
N THR A 42 -11.63 7.12 10.44
CA THR A 42 -12.74 7.88 11.05
C THR A 42 -13.49 7.06 12.10
N LYS A 43 -13.69 5.75 11.87
CA LYS A 43 -14.40 4.87 12.80
C LYS A 43 -13.54 4.41 13.97
N VAL A 44 -12.27 4.11 13.73
CA VAL A 44 -11.37 3.54 14.72
C VAL A 44 -10.19 4.49 14.95
N ASN A 45 -10.47 5.57 15.68
CA ASN A 45 -9.44 6.56 16.01
C ASN A 45 -8.66 6.19 17.28
N LYS A 46 -8.03 5.00 17.29
CA LYS A 46 -7.23 4.50 18.41
C LYS A 46 -5.75 4.43 18.05
N LYS A 47 -4.88 4.62 19.05
CA LYS A 47 -3.44 4.36 18.92
C LYS A 47 -3.22 2.88 18.62
N GLY A 48 -2.26 2.57 17.75
CA GLY A 48 -1.92 1.19 17.38
C GLY A 48 -2.70 0.64 16.18
N ILE A 49 -3.77 1.31 15.71
CA ILE A 49 -4.57 0.80 14.60
C ILE A 49 -3.78 0.79 13.28
N VAL A 50 -2.97 1.82 13.04
CA VAL A 50 -2.15 1.95 11.83
C VAL A 50 -1.03 0.91 11.83
N LEU A 51 -0.37 0.73 13.00
CA LEU A 51 0.65 -0.29 13.19
C LEU A 51 0.07 -1.70 12.97
N LEU A 52 -1.03 -2.02 13.64
CA LEU A 52 -1.68 -3.32 13.51
C LEU A 52 -2.05 -3.61 12.04
N PHE A 53 -2.54 -2.59 11.35
CA PHE A 53 -2.88 -2.69 9.94
C PHE A 53 -1.65 -3.05 9.08
N GLY A 54 -0.55 -2.32 9.23
CA GLY A 54 0.66 -2.58 8.47
C GLY A 54 1.33 -3.91 8.84
N LEU A 55 1.32 -4.30 10.12
CA LEU A 55 1.91 -5.57 10.56
C LEU A 55 1.14 -6.80 10.01
N ILE A 56 -0.19 -6.72 9.88
CA ILE A 56 -0.95 -7.81 9.25
C ILE A 56 -0.56 -7.95 7.76
N TRP A 57 -0.39 -6.82 7.03
CA TRP A 57 0.12 -6.86 5.67
C TRP A 57 1.53 -7.44 5.61
N ALA A 58 2.43 -7.02 6.50
CA ALA A 58 3.78 -7.57 6.60
C ALA A 58 3.76 -9.07 6.85
N ALA A 59 2.92 -9.55 7.78
CA ALA A 59 2.78 -10.96 8.08
C ALA A 59 2.30 -11.79 6.87
N MET A 60 1.37 -11.27 6.09
CA MET A 60 0.93 -11.94 4.85
C MET A 60 2.06 -12.05 3.82
N GLN A 61 2.91 -11.04 3.74
CA GLN A 61 4.04 -11.02 2.80
C GLN A 61 5.23 -11.88 3.23
N LEU A 62 5.28 -12.35 4.49
CA LEU A 62 6.27 -13.37 4.90
C LEU A 62 6.17 -14.65 4.09
N MET A 63 4.98 -14.98 3.58
CA MET A 63 4.77 -16.15 2.72
C MET A 63 5.42 -15.99 1.34
N SER A 64 5.64 -14.76 0.89
CA SER A 64 6.30 -14.47 -0.40
C SER A 64 7.80 -14.34 -0.22
N PHE A 65 8.25 -13.34 0.55
CA PHE A 65 9.66 -13.09 0.85
C PHE A 65 9.79 -12.24 2.12
N TRP A 66 10.63 -12.67 3.05
CA TRP A 66 10.81 -11.99 4.35
C TRP A 66 11.29 -10.53 4.21
N GLY A 67 12.13 -10.24 3.19
CA GLY A 67 12.60 -8.88 2.93
C GLY A 67 11.47 -7.90 2.61
N VAL A 68 10.45 -8.35 1.87
CA VAL A 68 9.23 -7.58 1.61
C VAL A 68 8.50 -7.25 2.91
N ALA A 69 8.31 -8.26 3.75
CA ALA A 69 7.62 -8.12 5.04
C ALA A 69 8.34 -7.13 5.97
N LEU A 70 9.68 -7.17 5.99
CA LEU A 70 10.50 -6.28 6.81
C LEU A 70 10.32 -4.81 6.40
N VAL A 71 10.40 -4.51 5.11
CA VAL A 71 10.22 -3.14 4.61
C VAL A 71 8.81 -2.62 4.93
N ILE A 72 7.78 -3.43 4.75
CA ILE A 72 6.40 -3.06 5.08
C ILE A 72 6.23 -2.83 6.59
N ALA A 73 6.84 -3.66 7.44
CA ALA A 73 6.79 -3.50 8.88
C ALA A 73 7.44 -2.17 9.33
N VAL A 74 8.57 -1.79 8.72
CA VAL A 74 9.20 -0.47 8.96
C VAL A 74 8.23 0.66 8.60
N GLY A 75 7.57 0.57 7.44
CA GLY A 75 6.55 1.54 7.03
C GLY A 75 5.38 1.63 8.01
N ALA A 76 4.95 0.49 8.55
CA ALA A 76 3.90 0.45 9.56
C ALA A 76 4.29 1.19 10.85
N VAL A 77 5.52 1.03 11.30
CA VAL A 77 6.06 1.75 12.48
C VAL A 77 6.11 3.25 12.21
N ILE A 78 6.63 3.67 11.06
CA ILE A 78 6.72 5.09 10.67
C ILE A 78 5.33 5.71 10.60
N ALA A 79 4.38 5.05 9.94
CA ALA A 79 3.00 5.54 9.84
C ALA A 79 2.32 5.66 11.22
N GLU A 80 2.54 4.69 12.12
CA GLU A 80 2.03 4.74 13.49
C GLU A 80 2.67 5.87 14.31
N LEU A 81 3.94 6.18 14.10
CA LEU A 81 4.59 7.33 14.74
C LEU A 81 3.89 8.63 14.34
N PHE A 82 3.61 8.85 13.06
CA PHE A 82 2.83 10.00 12.60
C PHE A 82 1.41 9.99 13.19
N TRP A 83 0.76 8.83 13.25
CA TRP A 83 -0.56 8.67 13.84
C TRP A 83 -0.60 9.02 15.33
N ARG A 84 0.49 8.79 16.07
CA ARG A 84 0.59 9.11 17.51
C ARG A 84 0.96 10.55 17.79
N THR A 85 1.76 11.17 16.93
CA THR A 85 2.34 12.51 17.14
C THR A 85 1.49 13.62 16.56
N LEU A 86 0.75 13.35 15.48
CA LEU A 86 -0.08 14.32 14.80
C LEU A 86 -1.56 14.22 15.24
N ASP A 87 -2.31 15.27 14.94
CA ASP A 87 -3.75 15.29 15.20
C ASP A 87 -4.49 14.31 14.28
N ARG A 88 -4.96 13.21 14.85
CA ARG A 88 -5.62 12.08 14.17
C ARG A 88 -6.98 12.43 13.56
N HIS A 89 -7.58 13.54 13.97
CA HIS A 89 -8.86 13.99 13.42
C HIS A 89 -8.68 14.79 12.12
N LYS A 90 -7.45 15.23 11.82
CA LYS A 90 -7.16 15.96 10.59
C LYS A 90 -7.06 15.01 9.40
N PHE A 91 -7.73 15.38 8.32
CA PHE A 91 -7.64 14.65 7.04
C PHE A 91 -6.20 14.52 6.53
N SER A 92 -5.37 15.56 6.71
CA SER A 92 -3.96 15.53 6.33
C SER A 92 -3.17 14.43 7.04
N THR A 93 -3.44 14.18 8.32
CA THR A 93 -2.81 13.09 9.09
C THR A 93 -3.25 11.73 8.57
N MET A 94 -4.54 11.54 8.30
CA MET A 94 -5.08 10.31 7.72
C MET A 94 -4.47 10.05 6.33
N LEU A 95 -4.42 11.07 5.48
CA LEU A 95 -3.79 11.00 4.16
C LEU A 95 -2.31 10.63 4.27
N LEU A 96 -1.56 11.28 5.15
CA LEU A 96 -0.14 11.00 5.37
C LEU A 96 0.10 9.55 5.78
N CYS A 97 -0.63 9.08 6.82
CA CYS A 97 -0.49 7.69 7.29
C CYS A 97 -0.86 6.67 6.21
N PHE A 98 -1.93 6.93 5.46
CA PHE A 98 -2.31 6.10 4.32
C PHE A 98 -1.23 6.08 3.25
N THR A 99 -0.72 7.25 2.84
CA THR A 99 0.34 7.35 1.83
C THR A 99 1.60 6.62 2.26
N VAL A 100 2.05 6.81 3.50
CA VAL A 100 3.22 6.09 4.04
C VAL A 100 3.00 4.58 3.97
N GLN A 101 1.86 4.07 4.39
CA GLN A 101 1.55 2.63 4.33
C GLN A 101 1.65 2.09 2.90
N VAL A 102 1.01 2.74 1.92
CA VAL A 102 0.98 2.25 0.53
C VAL A 102 2.33 2.44 -0.17
N VAL A 103 3.04 3.53 0.11
CA VAL A 103 4.41 3.73 -0.38
C VAL A 103 5.33 2.62 0.13
N PHE A 104 5.22 2.22 1.39
CA PHE A 104 6.02 1.12 1.91
C PHE A 104 5.60 -0.26 1.40
N LEU A 105 4.37 -0.43 0.90
CA LEU A 105 4.00 -1.60 0.09
C LEU A 105 4.76 -1.62 -1.25
N TYR A 106 4.81 -0.47 -1.94
CA TYR A 106 5.59 -0.33 -3.17
C TYR A 106 7.09 -0.56 -2.93
N LEU A 107 7.66 0.09 -1.91
CA LEU A 107 9.07 -0.08 -1.53
C LEU A 107 9.38 -1.50 -1.06
N GLY A 108 8.43 -2.15 -0.38
CA GLY A 108 8.55 -3.55 0.04
C GLY A 108 8.72 -4.51 -1.13
N MET A 109 8.05 -4.23 -2.25
CA MET A 109 8.23 -5.01 -3.47
C MET A 109 9.53 -4.65 -4.22
N THR A 110 9.87 -3.37 -4.30
CA THR A 110 10.95 -2.88 -5.16
C THR A 110 12.34 -2.93 -4.51
N ILE A 111 12.46 -2.57 -3.23
CA ILE A 111 13.76 -2.56 -2.53
C ILE A 111 14.37 -3.96 -2.45
N PRO A 112 13.68 -5.02 -1.99
CA PRO A 112 14.25 -6.35 -1.97
C PRO A 112 14.58 -6.88 -3.37
N LEU A 113 13.78 -6.56 -4.37
CA LEU A 113 14.04 -6.94 -5.76
C LEU A 113 15.33 -6.28 -6.29
N ILE A 114 15.61 -5.02 -5.91
CA ILE A 114 16.83 -4.30 -6.34
C ILE A 114 18.08 -4.79 -5.59
N PHE A 115 17.99 -4.95 -4.27
CA PHE A 115 19.17 -5.22 -3.44
C PHE A 115 19.42 -6.71 -3.16
N MET A 116 18.41 -7.57 -3.33
CA MET A 116 18.44 -9.00 -3.01
C MET A 116 17.87 -9.83 -4.16
N LYS A 117 18.17 -9.45 -5.41
CA LYS A 117 17.57 -9.99 -6.65
C LYS A 117 17.52 -11.52 -6.64
N ASP A 118 18.67 -12.19 -6.46
CA ASP A 118 18.74 -13.65 -6.57
C ASP A 118 17.90 -14.36 -5.51
N MET A 119 17.94 -13.86 -4.27
CA MET A 119 17.14 -14.42 -3.18
C MET A 119 15.64 -14.17 -3.40
N TYR A 120 15.30 -12.98 -3.92
CA TYR A 120 13.92 -12.63 -4.22
C TYR A 120 13.37 -13.52 -5.35
N LEU A 121 14.09 -13.64 -6.47
CA LEU A 121 13.67 -14.47 -7.61
C LEU A 121 13.57 -15.95 -7.25
N ALA A 122 14.46 -16.45 -6.39
CA ALA A 122 14.37 -17.82 -5.88
C ALA A 122 13.10 -18.04 -5.04
N ALA A 123 12.72 -17.06 -4.22
CA ALA A 123 11.51 -17.14 -3.39
C ALA A 123 10.21 -17.08 -4.22
N VAL A 124 10.21 -16.34 -5.33
CA VAL A 124 9.05 -16.19 -6.22
C VAL A 124 9.25 -16.89 -7.56
N SER A 125 9.86 -18.07 -7.55
CA SER A 125 10.32 -18.79 -8.74
C SER A 125 9.28 -18.95 -9.84
N ALA A 126 7.98 -19.11 -9.49
CA ALA A 126 6.88 -19.20 -10.45
C ALA A 126 6.69 -17.92 -11.31
N TYR A 127 7.25 -16.80 -10.88
CA TYR A 127 7.15 -15.49 -11.55
C TYR A 127 8.53 -14.87 -11.82
N ALA A 128 9.59 -15.67 -11.79
CA ALA A 128 10.97 -15.20 -11.89
C ALA A 128 11.22 -14.38 -13.17
N ASP A 129 10.71 -14.81 -14.32
CA ASP A 129 10.86 -14.12 -15.60
C ASP A 129 10.20 -12.75 -15.59
N LEU A 130 8.98 -12.66 -15.03
CA LEU A 130 8.26 -11.40 -14.86
C LEU A 130 9.08 -10.42 -14.00
N TYR A 131 9.51 -10.86 -12.82
CA TYR A 131 10.24 -10.00 -11.88
C TYR A 131 11.67 -9.68 -12.34
N SER A 132 12.29 -10.52 -13.14
CA SER A 132 13.57 -10.22 -13.80
C SER A 132 13.40 -9.03 -14.75
N THR A 133 12.35 -9.05 -15.59
CA THR A 133 12.05 -7.93 -16.51
C THR A 133 11.67 -6.65 -15.73
N VAL A 134 10.91 -6.78 -14.65
CA VAL A 134 10.56 -5.65 -13.76
C VAL A 134 11.80 -5.05 -13.11
N PHE A 135 12.78 -5.89 -12.69
CA PHE A 135 14.06 -5.42 -12.16
C PHE A 135 14.81 -4.54 -13.17
N ASP A 136 14.90 -4.97 -14.42
CA ASP A 136 15.59 -4.20 -15.47
C ASP A 136 14.95 -2.82 -15.68
N MET A 137 13.61 -2.72 -15.58
CA MET A 137 12.89 -1.45 -15.63
C MET A 137 13.10 -0.59 -14.38
N LEU A 138 13.14 -1.21 -13.19
CA LEU A 138 13.33 -0.53 -11.91
C LEU A 138 14.76 -0.01 -11.70
N SER A 139 15.73 -0.55 -12.41
CA SER A 139 17.12 -0.06 -12.40
C SER A 139 17.29 1.32 -13.03
N GLY A 140 16.23 1.86 -13.63
CA GLY A 140 16.18 3.16 -14.28
C GLY A 140 15.15 4.12 -13.63
N PRO A 141 14.74 5.16 -14.36
CA PRO A 141 13.82 6.19 -13.85
C PRO A 141 12.42 5.65 -13.51
N MET A 142 12.05 4.45 -13.98
CA MET A 142 10.73 3.85 -13.73
C MET A 142 10.46 3.58 -12.25
N PHE A 143 11.49 3.39 -11.43
CA PHE A 143 11.34 3.35 -9.97
C PHE A 143 10.65 4.62 -9.44
N PHE A 144 11.14 5.79 -9.83
CA PHE A 144 10.57 7.07 -9.38
C PHE A 144 9.19 7.33 -10.00
N VAL A 145 8.96 6.90 -11.25
CA VAL A 145 7.65 7.00 -11.91
C VAL A 145 6.61 6.16 -11.16
N GLY A 146 6.91 4.91 -10.82
CA GLY A 146 6.02 4.05 -10.04
C GLY A 146 5.76 4.59 -8.63
N LEU A 147 6.80 5.12 -7.97
CA LEU A 147 6.67 5.77 -6.67
C LEU A 147 5.76 6.99 -6.73
N ALA A 148 5.99 7.89 -7.70
CA ALA A 148 5.16 9.08 -7.89
C ALA A 148 3.70 8.72 -8.21
N ALA A 149 3.48 7.73 -9.09
CA ALA A 149 2.16 7.23 -9.41
C ALA A 149 1.43 6.68 -8.17
N THR A 150 2.16 5.96 -7.31
CA THR A 150 1.63 5.43 -6.04
C THR A 150 1.19 6.56 -5.11
N VAL A 151 2.00 7.61 -4.95
CA VAL A 151 1.63 8.80 -4.15
C VAL A 151 0.40 9.49 -4.74
N VAL A 152 0.35 9.69 -6.05
CA VAL A 152 -0.83 10.28 -6.73
C VAL A 152 -2.07 9.42 -6.50
N GLY A 153 -1.96 8.10 -6.65
CA GLY A 153 -3.05 7.16 -6.37
C GLY A 153 -3.56 7.27 -4.93
N CYS A 154 -2.67 7.42 -3.95
CA CYS A 154 -3.03 7.63 -2.55
C CYS A 154 -3.80 8.94 -2.35
N VAL A 155 -3.34 10.04 -2.94
CA VAL A 155 -4.01 11.34 -2.85
C VAL A 155 -5.41 11.25 -3.46
N VAL A 156 -5.53 10.74 -4.68
CA VAL A 156 -6.82 10.56 -5.37
C VAL A 156 -7.75 9.68 -4.54
N GLY A 157 -7.27 8.51 -4.08
CA GLY A 157 -8.06 7.56 -3.29
C GLY A 157 -8.54 8.14 -1.96
N ALA A 158 -7.69 8.89 -1.25
CA ALA A 158 -8.07 9.54 0.01
C ALA A 158 -9.12 10.64 -0.19
N PHE A 159 -9.00 11.45 -1.25
CA PHE A 159 -10.02 12.45 -1.58
C PHE A 159 -11.34 11.81 -1.99
N LEU A 160 -11.32 10.76 -2.79
CA LEU A 160 -12.53 9.98 -3.11
C LEU A 160 -13.16 9.40 -1.85
N GLY A 161 -12.35 8.84 -0.95
CA GLY A 161 -12.80 8.34 0.34
C GLY A 161 -13.48 9.43 1.16
N LYS A 162 -12.87 10.61 1.27
CA LYS A 162 -13.45 11.76 1.97
C LYS A 162 -14.79 12.19 1.37
N LEU A 163 -14.91 12.25 0.04
CA LEU A 163 -16.15 12.62 -0.64
C LEU A 163 -17.26 11.58 -0.40
N LEU A 164 -16.95 10.30 -0.49
CA LEU A 164 -17.88 9.21 -0.26
C LEU A 164 -18.36 9.18 1.20
N LEU A 165 -17.46 9.38 2.16
CA LEU A 165 -17.83 9.50 3.58
C LEU A 165 -18.80 10.63 3.82
N LYS A 166 -18.52 11.83 3.29
CA LYS A 166 -19.42 12.98 3.43
C LYS A 166 -20.78 12.76 2.79
N LYS A 167 -20.82 12.15 1.58
CA LYS A 167 -22.08 12.03 0.80
C LYS A 167 -22.99 10.92 1.30
N HIS A 168 -22.43 9.77 1.66
CA HIS A 168 -23.19 8.56 1.92
C HIS A 168 -23.22 8.15 3.39
N PHE A 169 -22.06 8.15 4.04
CA PHE A 169 -21.95 7.60 5.40
C PHE A 169 -22.46 8.55 6.48
N GLN A 170 -22.24 9.86 6.34
CA GLN A 170 -22.82 10.86 7.26
C GLN A 170 -24.33 10.91 7.17
N LYS A 171 -24.91 10.84 5.93
CA LYS A 171 -26.36 10.80 5.74
C LYS A 171 -27.01 9.53 6.27
N ALA A 172 -26.27 8.42 6.29
CA ALA A 172 -26.74 7.14 6.82
C ALA A 172 -26.51 6.98 8.33
N GLY A 173 -25.99 8.00 9.03
CA GLY A 173 -25.67 7.94 10.46
C GLY A 173 -24.57 6.93 10.82
N ILE A 174 -23.72 6.55 9.84
CA ILE A 174 -22.69 5.54 10.02
C ILE A 174 -21.37 6.17 10.51
N VAL A 175 -21.18 7.48 10.28
CA VAL A 175 -20.00 8.28 10.68
C VAL A 175 -20.44 9.61 11.26
#